data_34c8d79d8344d42352ee8ef0c6bc05d5
#
_entry.id   34c8d79d8344d42352ee8ef0c6bc05d5
#
_cell.length_a   1.000
_cell.length_b   1.000
_cell.length_c   1.000
_cell.angle_alpha   90.00
_cell.angle_beta   90.00
_cell.angle_gamma   90.00
#
_symmetry.space_group_name_H-M   'P 1'
#
loop_
_entity.id
_entity.type
_entity.pdbx_description
1 polymer ?
#
loop_
_entity_poly.entity_id
_entity_poly.type
_entity_poly.pdbx_seq_one_letter_code
_entity_poly.pdbx_strand_id
1 'polypeptide(L)'
;MLPASRDIAAESLLAFWAEAGVDAMLLDEPYDRIEAGKIAPIRLPEKPAATPIAARPAPGAGPDVSNAVAEAKRLAAAAPDLEALKAAIEAFDGCPLKFEGAARQAVFYRGSLSAPLMVIGEGPGQEEDIQGQPFVGRAGQLLDRMFAAAGLTDQVFITNSVFWRPPGNRNPSPGEQLVCAPFLERAIELLQPRMLLLVGGPSAKAMLKREEGILSLRGRWFEWRSADGAIELPAMPTLHPAFLLRQPAAKKKAWSDLLTLTERLNRPERP
;
A
#
# COMPACT_ATOMS: atom_id res chain seq x y z
N MET A 1 39.75 -13.71 21.90
CA MET A 1 38.63 -14.59 21.52
C MET A 1 38.24 -14.17 20.11
N LEU A 2 38.64 -14.93 19.09
CA LEU A 2 38.30 -14.64 17.69
C LEU A 2 36.81 -14.94 17.49
N PRO A 3 36.04 -14.10 16.74
CA PRO A 3 34.66 -14.43 16.43
C PRO A 3 34.62 -15.71 15.57
N ALA A 4 33.74 -16.62 15.91
CA ALA A 4 33.51 -17.84 15.14
C ALA A 4 33.24 -17.46 13.69
N SER A 5 33.99 -18.04 12.75
CA SER A 5 33.74 -17.85 11.32
C SER A 5 32.31 -18.32 11.02
N ARG A 6 31.48 -17.43 10.49
CA ARG A 6 30.15 -17.81 9.99
C ARG A 6 30.36 -18.85 8.89
N ASP A 7 29.70 -19.98 9.03
CA ASP A 7 29.71 -21.00 7.99
C ASP A 7 28.64 -20.59 6.93
N ILE A 8 29.12 -19.86 5.94
CA ILE A 8 28.30 -19.37 4.83
C ILE A 8 27.60 -20.51 4.08
N ALA A 9 28.22 -21.70 4.04
CA ALA A 9 27.61 -22.86 3.40
C ALA A 9 26.42 -23.38 4.20
N ALA A 10 26.53 -23.41 5.54
CA ALA A 10 25.44 -23.82 6.41
C ALA A 10 24.28 -22.79 6.38
N GLU A 11 24.58 -21.48 6.39
CA GLU A 11 23.57 -20.42 6.25
C GLU A 11 22.82 -20.51 4.91
N SER A 12 23.53 -20.76 3.81
CA SER A 12 22.96 -20.93 2.48
C SER A 12 22.08 -22.17 2.39
N LEU A 13 22.48 -23.27 3.02
CA LEU A 13 21.70 -24.52 3.05
C LEU A 13 20.41 -24.35 3.87
N LEU A 14 20.48 -23.69 5.01
CA LEU A 14 19.30 -23.39 5.84
C LEU A 14 18.32 -22.45 5.12
N ALA A 15 18.84 -21.44 4.42
CA ALA A 15 18.02 -20.55 3.59
C ALA A 15 17.33 -21.31 2.46
N PHE A 16 18.03 -22.24 1.80
CA PHE A 16 17.45 -23.10 0.75
C PHE A 16 16.31 -23.97 1.30
N TRP A 17 16.49 -24.61 2.45
CA TRP A 17 15.46 -25.44 3.06
C TRP A 17 14.24 -24.62 3.50
N ALA A 18 14.46 -23.42 4.05
CA ALA A 18 13.37 -22.52 4.42
C ALA A 18 12.57 -22.04 3.18
N GLU A 19 13.25 -21.74 2.06
CA GLU A 19 12.60 -21.41 0.80
C GLU A 19 11.85 -22.58 0.17
N ALA A 20 12.35 -23.81 0.38
CA ALA A 20 11.69 -25.04 -0.04
C ALA A 20 10.48 -25.42 0.83
N GLY A 21 10.19 -24.66 1.90
CA GLY A 21 9.05 -24.89 2.79
C GLY A 21 9.31 -25.92 3.89
N VAL A 22 10.58 -26.25 4.14
CA VAL A 22 10.97 -27.13 5.24
C VAL A 22 11.20 -26.27 6.48
N ASP A 23 10.22 -26.23 7.37
CA ASP A 23 10.19 -25.39 8.58
C ASP A 23 10.54 -26.16 9.87
N ALA A 24 10.81 -27.45 9.76
CA ALA A 24 11.17 -28.30 10.89
C ALA A 24 12.37 -29.21 10.55
N MET A 25 13.32 -29.29 11.47
CA MET A 25 14.39 -30.30 11.39
C MET A 25 13.81 -31.70 11.69
N LEU A 26 14.15 -32.66 10.83
CA LEU A 26 13.89 -34.07 11.10
C LEU A 26 14.94 -34.55 12.11
N LEU A 27 14.50 -35.19 13.19
CA LEU A 27 15.36 -35.86 14.14
C LEU A 27 15.52 -37.32 13.70
N ASP A 28 16.66 -37.91 14.03
CA ASP A 28 16.96 -39.32 13.72
C ASP A 28 16.04 -40.29 14.47
N GLU A 29 15.40 -39.84 15.54
CA GLU A 29 14.44 -40.62 16.33
C GLU A 29 13.06 -39.92 16.33
N PRO A 30 11.97 -40.71 16.43
CA PRO A 30 10.63 -40.19 16.54
C PRO A 30 10.48 -39.31 17.79
N TYR A 31 10.04 -38.04 17.60
CA TYR A 31 9.83 -37.12 18.71
C TYR A 31 8.34 -37.02 19.05
N ASP A 32 7.99 -37.44 20.28
CA ASP A 32 6.62 -37.34 20.76
C ASP A 32 6.27 -35.92 21.15
N ARG A 33 5.61 -35.22 20.23
CA ARG A 33 5.16 -33.82 20.42
C ARG A 33 4.05 -33.68 21.46
N ILE A 34 3.33 -34.77 21.78
CA ILE A 34 2.26 -34.77 22.78
C ILE A 34 2.90 -34.79 24.19
N GLU A 35 3.90 -35.64 24.41
CA GLU A 35 4.64 -35.66 25.66
C GLU A 35 5.45 -34.37 25.86
N ALA A 36 6.08 -33.85 24.81
CA ALA A 36 6.80 -32.59 24.87
C ALA A 36 5.89 -31.36 25.16
N GLY A 37 4.64 -31.39 24.70
CA GLY A 37 3.66 -30.37 25.03
C GLY A 37 3.15 -30.38 26.48
N LYS A 38 3.41 -31.46 27.23
CA LYS A 38 3.10 -31.56 28.67
C LYS A 38 4.20 -30.95 29.57
N ILE A 39 5.36 -30.64 29.01
CA ILE A 39 6.41 -29.91 29.74
C ILE A 39 5.88 -28.52 30.02
N ALA A 40 5.78 -28.14 31.31
CA ALA A 40 5.28 -26.84 31.74
C ALA A 40 6.00 -25.72 30.96
N PRO A 41 5.27 -24.71 30.47
CA PRO A 41 5.88 -23.61 29.71
C PRO A 41 7.02 -23.04 30.59
N ILE A 42 8.20 -22.87 29.97
CA ILE A 42 9.32 -22.18 30.60
C ILE A 42 8.76 -20.82 31.04
N ARG A 43 8.65 -20.59 32.36
CA ARG A 43 8.33 -19.25 32.87
C ARG A 43 9.47 -18.35 32.41
N LEU A 44 9.18 -17.53 31.40
CA LEU A 44 10.05 -16.41 31.10
C LEU A 44 10.22 -15.61 32.40
N PRO A 45 11.45 -15.18 32.77
CA PRO A 45 11.64 -14.35 33.93
C PRO A 45 10.64 -13.19 33.86
N GLU A 46 9.88 -13.00 34.93
CA GLU A 46 8.94 -11.86 35.02
C GLU A 46 9.73 -10.60 34.66
N LYS A 47 9.24 -9.93 33.62
CA LYS A 47 9.79 -8.64 33.23
C LYS A 47 9.83 -7.78 34.50
N PRO A 48 11.00 -7.24 34.92
CA PRO A 48 11.06 -6.39 36.10
C PRO A 48 9.93 -5.38 36.02
N ALA A 49 9.18 -5.24 37.11
CA ALA A 49 8.10 -4.26 37.20
C ALA A 49 8.64 -2.94 36.67
N ALA A 50 8.04 -2.46 35.57
CA ALA A 50 8.47 -1.23 34.94
C ALA A 50 8.40 -0.15 36.04
N THR A 51 9.54 0.39 36.43
CA THR A 51 9.61 1.63 37.19
C THR A 51 8.66 2.59 36.51
N PRO A 52 7.78 3.30 37.20
CA PRO A 52 6.89 4.26 36.56
C PRO A 52 7.76 5.23 35.78
N ILE A 53 7.85 5.02 34.46
CA ILE A 53 8.43 6.02 33.58
C ILE A 53 7.53 7.22 33.79
N ALA A 54 8.09 8.30 34.34
CA ALA A 54 7.41 9.57 34.44
C ALA A 54 6.64 9.78 33.15
N ALA A 55 5.34 10.00 33.24
CA ALA A 55 4.44 10.09 32.10
C ALA A 55 5.11 10.98 31.06
N ARG A 56 5.53 10.36 29.96
CA ARG A 56 5.98 11.12 28.80
C ARG A 56 4.86 12.09 28.50
N PRO A 57 5.11 13.40 28.40
CA PRO A 57 4.06 14.34 28.07
C PRO A 57 3.27 13.71 26.93
N ALA A 58 1.95 13.63 27.10
CA ALA A 58 1.06 13.16 26.04
C ALA A 58 1.52 13.85 24.76
N PRO A 59 1.73 13.13 23.63
CA PRO A 59 2.10 13.78 22.38
C PRO A 59 1.13 14.96 22.25
N GLY A 60 1.67 16.17 22.20
CA GLY A 60 0.85 17.37 22.08
C GLY A 60 -0.13 17.10 20.97
N ALA A 61 -1.41 17.42 21.19
CA ALA A 61 -2.53 17.09 20.31
C ALA A 61 -2.04 17.12 18.87
N GLY A 62 -1.96 15.95 18.23
CA GLY A 62 -1.55 15.86 16.83
C GLY A 62 -2.40 16.85 16.03
N PRO A 63 -1.92 17.39 14.91
CA PRO A 63 -2.64 18.40 14.16
C PRO A 63 -4.10 17.94 14.07
N ASP A 64 -5.01 18.81 14.46
CA ASP A 64 -6.45 18.51 14.44
C ASP A 64 -6.78 18.04 13.03
N VAL A 65 -7.11 16.75 12.88
CA VAL A 65 -7.36 16.11 11.59
C VAL A 65 -8.36 16.93 10.78
N SER A 66 -9.33 17.54 11.44
CA SER A 66 -10.34 18.38 10.80
C SER A 66 -9.72 19.63 10.16
N ASN A 67 -8.80 20.31 10.86
CA ASN A 67 -8.09 21.47 10.33
C ASN A 67 -7.15 21.08 9.19
N ALA A 68 -6.44 19.95 9.32
CA ALA A 68 -5.58 19.43 8.26
C ALA A 68 -6.37 19.06 7.00
N VAL A 69 -7.54 18.45 7.14
CA VAL A 69 -8.44 18.15 6.01
C VAL A 69 -8.98 19.43 5.35
N ALA A 70 -9.36 20.44 6.15
CA ALA A 70 -9.82 21.71 5.62
C ALA A 70 -8.74 22.43 4.82
N GLU A 71 -7.51 22.44 5.31
CA GLU A 71 -6.36 23.00 4.60
C GLU A 71 -6.01 22.20 3.34
N ALA A 72 -6.01 20.87 3.41
CA ALA A 72 -5.82 20.02 2.25
C ALA A 72 -6.86 20.28 1.14
N LYS A 73 -8.14 20.46 1.51
CA LYS A 73 -9.19 20.83 0.57
C LYS A 73 -8.94 22.20 -0.09
N ARG A 74 -8.53 23.19 0.70
CA ARG A 74 -8.23 24.52 0.20
C ARG A 74 -7.07 24.50 -0.80
N LEU A 75 -5.99 23.80 -0.47
CA LEU A 75 -4.81 23.68 -1.33
C LEU A 75 -5.11 22.88 -2.59
N ALA A 76 -5.83 21.77 -2.47
CA ALA A 76 -6.24 20.94 -3.60
C ALA A 76 -7.13 21.72 -4.57
N ALA A 77 -8.14 22.46 -4.07
CA ALA A 77 -9.03 23.26 -4.91
C ALA A 77 -8.30 24.41 -5.63
N ALA A 78 -7.25 24.95 -5.04
CA ALA A 78 -6.46 26.03 -5.65
C ALA A 78 -5.53 25.54 -6.77
N ALA A 79 -5.25 24.25 -6.90
CA ALA A 79 -4.36 23.69 -7.90
C ALA A 79 -5.07 23.60 -9.27
N PRO A 80 -4.61 24.34 -10.31
CA PRO A 80 -5.23 24.33 -11.64
C PRO A 80 -4.90 23.08 -12.46
N ASP A 81 -3.80 22.40 -12.16
CA ASP A 81 -3.30 21.25 -12.88
C ASP A 81 -2.55 20.27 -11.94
N LEU A 82 -2.12 19.13 -12.47
CA LEU A 82 -1.43 18.08 -11.70
C LEU A 82 -0.05 18.50 -11.20
N GLU A 83 0.66 19.40 -11.89
CA GLU A 83 1.97 19.89 -11.42
C GLU A 83 1.80 20.85 -10.24
N ALA A 84 0.83 21.77 -10.32
CA ALA A 84 0.48 22.63 -9.21
C ALA A 84 -0.03 21.81 -8.01
N LEU A 85 -0.80 20.74 -8.26
CA LEU A 85 -1.26 19.83 -7.21
C LEU A 85 -0.09 19.10 -6.54
N LYS A 86 0.91 18.66 -7.31
CA LYS A 86 2.15 18.08 -6.80
C LYS A 86 2.88 19.04 -5.88
N ALA A 87 3.07 20.28 -6.33
CA ALA A 87 3.71 21.31 -5.52
C ALA A 87 2.92 21.60 -4.22
N ALA A 88 1.59 21.61 -4.29
CA ALA A 88 0.73 21.78 -3.12
C ALA A 88 0.87 20.61 -2.12
N ILE A 89 0.96 19.36 -2.60
CA ILE A 89 1.23 18.18 -1.76
C ILE A 89 2.60 18.32 -1.09
N GLU A 90 3.64 18.64 -1.83
CA GLU A 90 5.01 18.79 -1.31
C GLU A 90 5.11 19.85 -0.21
N ALA A 91 4.38 20.96 -0.39
CA ALA A 91 4.34 22.07 0.58
C ALA A 91 3.42 21.80 1.78
N PHE A 92 2.52 20.82 1.70
CA PHE A 92 1.53 20.57 2.74
C PHE A 92 2.15 19.93 3.99
N ASP A 93 1.89 20.52 5.17
CA ASP A 93 2.43 20.11 6.46
C ASP A 93 1.40 19.45 7.40
N GLY A 94 0.15 19.29 6.94
CA GLY A 94 -0.91 18.73 7.77
C GLY A 94 -0.90 17.20 7.90
N CYS A 95 -0.07 16.48 7.13
CA CYS A 95 0.00 15.02 7.22
C CYS A 95 1.10 14.58 8.19
N PRO A 96 0.76 13.82 9.28
CA PRO A 96 1.74 13.34 10.25
C PRO A 96 2.86 12.52 9.63
N LEU A 97 2.57 11.74 8.58
CA LEU A 97 3.55 10.89 7.89
C LEU A 97 4.76 11.66 7.36
N LYS A 98 4.61 12.96 7.03
CA LYS A 98 5.71 13.81 6.58
C LYS A 98 6.79 13.99 7.63
N PHE A 99 6.42 13.94 8.93
CA PHE A 99 7.30 14.26 10.07
C PHE A 99 7.62 13.08 10.98
N GLU A 100 7.02 11.91 10.77
CA GLU A 100 7.26 10.71 11.58
C GLU A 100 8.61 10.02 11.32
N GLY A 101 9.48 10.63 10.52
CA GLY A 101 10.88 10.24 10.36
C GLY A 101 11.15 9.10 9.39
N ALA A 102 10.14 8.59 8.69
CA ALA A 102 10.32 7.55 7.68
C ALA A 102 10.34 8.11 6.25
N ALA A 103 9.59 9.18 5.99
CA ALA A 103 9.47 9.80 4.68
C ALA A 103 10.60 10.81 4.43
N ARG A 104 11.18 10.77 3.24
CA ARG A 104 12.18 11.73 2.73
C ARG A 104 11.54 12.81 1.87
N GLN A 105 10.50 12.44 1.15
CA GLN A 105 9.80 13.30 0.20
C GLN A 105 8.36 12.83 -0.01
N ALA A 106 7.57 13.68 -0.65
CA ALA A 106 6.26 13.29 -1.15
C ALA A 106 6.40 12.42 -2.42
N VAL A 107 5.61 11.36 -2.50
CA VAL A 107 5.56 10.43 -3.63
C VAL A 107 4.16 10.51 -4.23
N PHE A 108 3.98 11.33 -5.27
CA PHE A 108 2.65 11.62 -5.78
C PHE A 108 2.25 10.68 -6.92
N TYR A 109 2.85 10.81 -8.11
CA TYR A 109 2.42 10.02 -9.26
C TYR A 109 3.55 9.64 -10.21
N ARG A 110 3.26 8.69 -11.09
CA ARG A 110 3.96 8.40 -12.35
C ARG A 110 3.00 7.91 -13.41
N GLY A 111 3.42 7.92 -14.66
CA GLY A 111 2.64 7.47 -15.82
C GLY A 111 2.12 8.63 -16.66
N SER A 112 1.10 8.37 -17.48
CA SER A 112 0.57 9.32 -18.45
C SER A 112 -0.42 10.31 -17.83
N LEU A 113 -0.28 11.60 -18.15
CA LEU A 113 -1.20 12.65 -17.70
C LEU A 113 -2.54 12.68 -18.49
N SER A 114 -2.66 11.84 -19.50
CA SER A 114 -3.90 11.63 -20.27
C SER A 114 -4.40 10.20 -20.16
N ALA A 115 -4.00 9.50 -19.09
CA ALA A 115 -4.32 8.09 -18.90
C ALA A 115 -5.82 7.87 -18.67
N PRO A 116 -6.45 6.95 -19.40
CA PRO A 116 -7.84 6.57 -19.17
C PRO A 116 -8.03 5.72 -17.90
N LEU A 117 -6.94 5.17 -17.33
CA LEU A 117 -6.96 4.34 -16.14
C LEU A 117 -6.11 4.97 -15.04
N MET A 118 -6.73 5.28 -13.89
CA MET A 118 -6.00 5.68 -12.68
C MET A 118 -5.85 4.49 -11.74
N VAL A 119 -4.61 4.22 -11.35
CA VAL A 119 -4.22 3.12 -10.46
C VAL A 119 -3.88 3.69 -9.09
N ILE A 120 -4.58 3.24 -8.06
CA ILE A 120 -4.45 3.78 -6.70
C ILE A 120 -3.98 2.67 -5.77
N GLY A 121 -2.76 2.82 -5.26
CA GLY A 121 -2.19 1.95 -4.23
C GLY A 121 -2.46 2.44 -2.81
N GLU A 122 -1.77 1.83 -1.86
CA GLU A 122 -1.92 2.13 -0.43
C GLU A 122 -1.05 3.31 -0.01
N GLY A 123 0.26 3.19 -0.17
CA GLY A 123 1.25 4.20 0.20
C GLY A 123 2.64 3.84 -0.30
N PRO A 124 3.61 4.78 -0.27
CA PRO A 124 4.97 4.54 -0.71
C PRO A 124 5.71 3.56 0.19
N GLY A 125 6.54 2.70 -0.40
CA GLY A 125 7.56 1.92 0.26
C GLY A 125 8.91 2.65 0.31
N GLN A 126 9.96 1.92 0.72
CA GLN A 126 11.30 2.50 0.86
C GLN A 126 11.90 2.93 -0.50
N GLU A 127 11.74 2.13 -1.53
CA GLU A 127 12.29 2.44 -2.85
C GLU A 127 11.54 3.60 -3.50
N GLU A 128 10.23 3.65 -3.32
CA GLU A 128 9.39 4.74 -3.77
C GLU A 128 9.75 6.06 -3.09
N ASP A 129 10.01 6.03 -1.78
CA ASP A 129 10.42 7.20 -1.00
C ASP A 129 11.82 7.72 -1.42
N ILE A 130 12.74 6.83 -1.83
CA ILE A 130 14.06 7.20 -2.34
C ILE A 130 13.95 7.83 -3.73
N GLN A 131 13.15 7.25 -4.62
CA GLN A 131 13.05 7.66 -6.02
C GLN A 131 12.01 8.76 -6.28
N GLY A 132 11.11 9.03 -5.32
CA GLY A 132 10.05 10.02 -5.46
C GLY A 132 8.91 9.60 -6.40
N GLN A 133 8.81 8.31 -6.76
CA GLN A 133 7.80 7.79 -7.68
C GLN A 133 7.09 6.56 -7.09
N PRO A 134 5.77 6.40 -7.27
CA PRO A 134 5.02 5.26 -6.75
C PRO A 134 5.33 3.99 -7.54
N PHE A 135 5.31 2.84 -6.86
CA PHE A 135 5.46 1.51 -7.46
C PHE A 135 6.75 1.31 -8.29
N VAL A 136 7.91 1.72 -7.78
CA VAL A 136 9.21 1.51 -8.44
C VAL A 136 9.96 0.29 -7.89
N GLY A 137 9.64 -0.17 -6.70
CA GLY A 137 10.22 -1.36 -6.08
C GLY A 137 9.77 -2.67 -6.71
N ARG A 138 10.15 -3.80 -6.12
CA ARG A 138 9.84 -5.15 -6.65
C ARG A 138 8.34 -5.37 -6.94
N ALA A 139 7.47 -4.82 -6.09
CA ALA A 139 6.02 -4.88 -6.28
C ALA A 139 5.59 -4.08 -7.52
N GLY A 140 6.14 -2.89 -7.70
CA GLY A 140 5.89 -2.03 -8.85
C GLY A 140 6.38 -2.64 -10.15
N GLN A 141 7.59 -3.22 -10.16
CA GLN A 141 8.13 -3.93 -11.32
C GLN A 141 7.25 -5.12 -11.75
N LEU A 142 6.61 -5.81 -10.80
CA LEU A 142 5.61 -6.83 -11.14
C LEU A 142 4.37 -6.18 -11.75
N LEU A 143 3.88 -5.08 -11.19
CA LEU A 143 2.73 -4.34 -11.71
C LEU A 143 2.97 -3.86 -13.15
N ASP A 144 4.16 -3.34 -13.44
CA ASP A 144 4.54 -2.88 -14.78
C ASP A 144 4.52 -4.04 -15.79
N ARG A 145 5.06 -5.21 -15.40
CA ARG A 145 4.97 -6.42 -16.25
C ARG A 145 3.54 -6.89 -16.47
N MET A 146 2.68 -6.77 -15.46
CA MET A 146 1.27 -7.10 -15.57
C MET A 146 0.56 -6.14 -16.54
N PHE A 147 0.84 -4.84 -16.45
CA PHE A 147 0.28 -3.85 -17.38
C PHE A 147 0.81 -4.02 -18.80
N ALA A 148 2.11 -4.28 -18.96
CA ALA A 148 2.68 -4.56 -20.29
C ALA A 148 2.03 -5.79 -20.94
N ALA A 149 1.84 -6.87 -20.18
CA ALA A 149 1.18 -8.08 -20.69
C ALA A 149 -0.31 -7.84 -21.03
N ALA A 150 -0.97 -6.89 -20.35
CA ALA A 150 -2.36 -6.51 -20.61
C ALA A 150 -2.52 -5.38 -21.65
N GLY A 151 -1.41 -4.88 -22.24
CA GLY A 151 -1.43 -3.79 -23.23
C GLY A 151 -1.76 -2.42 -22.64
N LEU A 152 -1.48 -2.19 -21.35
CA LEU A 152 -1.84 -0.98 -20.61
C LEU A 152 -0.66 -0.06 -20.30
N THR A 153 0.55 -0.28 -20.82
CA THR A 153 1.80 0.41 -20.45
C THR A 153 1.64 1.94 -20.44
N ASP A 154 1.09 2.52 -21.51
CA ASP A 154 0.97 3.97 -21.67
C ASP A 154 -0.43 4.50 -21.30
N GLN A 155 -1.27 3.65 -20.75
CA GLN A 155 -2.67 3.94 -20.44
C GLN A 155 -2.94 4.11 -18.95
N VAL A 156 -1.90 4.20 -18.14
CA VAL A 156 -2.01 4.25 -16.68
C VAL A 156 -1.42 5.53 -16.09
N PHE A 157 -2.11 6.09 -15.11
CA PHE A 157 -1.62 7.05 -14.14
C PHE A 157 -1.60 6.34 -12.79
N ILE A 158 -0.46 6.29 -12.13
CA ILE A 158 -0.26 5.49 -10.92
C ILE A 158 0.02 6.42 -9.74
N THR A 159 -0.73 6.25 -8.66
CA THR A 159 -0.59 7.00 -7.41
C THR A 159 -0.92 6.12 -6.19
N ASN A 160 -0.95 6.70 -5.00
CA ASN A 160 -1.32 6.05 -3.75
C ASN A 160 -2.41 6.84 -3.00
N SER A 161 -3.03 6.21 -1.99
CA SER A 161 -3.99 6.87 -1.09
C SER A 161 -3.33 7.82 -0.09
N VAL A 162 -2.03 7.64 0.19
CA VAL A 162 -1.19 8.58 0.94
C VAL A 162 0.12 8.82 0.19
N PHE A 163 0.72 10.01 0.39
CA PHE A 163 1.87 10.47 -0.41
C PHE A 163 3.20 10.40 0.33
N TRP A 164 3.21 10.09 1.62
CA TRP A 164 4.42 9.93 2.42
C TRP A 164 4.51 8.52 2.96
N ARG A 165 5.74 8.02 3.05
CA ARG A 165 6.02 6.67 3.52
C ARG A 165 5.69 6.51 5.01
N PRO A 166 4.80 5.58 5.40
CA PRO A 166 4.55 5.27 6.80
C PRO A 166 5.77 4.60 7.47
N PRO A 167 6.04 4.88 8.76
CA PRO A 167 7.09 4.21 9.52
C PRO A 167 6.96 2.69 9.47
N GLY A 168 8.08 1.99 9.19
CA GLY A 168 8.10 0.53 9.08
C GLY A 168 7.27 -0.04 7.92
N ASN A 169 6.86 0.78 6.96
CA ASN A 169 5.93 0.41 5.87
C ASN A 169 4.61 -0.18 6.41
N ARG A 170 4.13 0.31 7.56
CA ARG A 170 2.80 -0.07 8.08
C ARG A 170 1.70 0.45 7.16
N ASN A 171 0.51 -0.10 7.29
CA ASN A 171 -0.65 0.47 6.63
C ASN A 171 -0.90 1.88 7.15
N PRO A 172 -1.27 2.84 6.28
CA PRO A 172 -1.72 4.16 6.72
C PRO A 172 -2.94 4.07 7.62
N SER A 173 -3.00 4.93 8.63
CA SER A 173 -4.18 5.05 9.49
C SER A 173 -5.34 5.72 8.72
N PRO A 174 -6.59 5.55 9.18
CA PRO A 174 -7.74 6.24 8.60
C PRO A 174 -7.59 7.77 8.61
N GLY A 175 -6.98 8.34 9.66
CA GLY A 175 -6.72 9.78 9.75
C GLY A 175 -5.73 10.26 8.68
N GLU A 176 -4.64 9.53 8.45
CA GLU A 176 -3.65 9.83 7.41
C GLU A 176 -4.26 9.76 6.00
N GLN A 177 -5.09 8.75 5.74
CA GLN A 177 -5.82 8.65 4.48
C GLN A 177 -6.83 9.79 4.32
N LEU A 178 -7.55 10.16 5.37
CA LEU A 178 -8.53 11.24 5.34
C LEU A 178 -7.88 12.60 5.01
N VAL A 179 -6.70 12.87 5.55
CA VAL A 179 -5.94 14.09 5.29
C VAL A 179 -5.43 14.15 3.85
N CYS A 180 -5.06 13.01 3.25
CA CYS A 180 -4.59 12.93 1.88
C CYS A 180 -5.74 12.88 0.84
N ALA A 181 -6.93 12.47 1.24
CA ALA A 181 -8.07 12.26 0.34
C ALA A 181 -8.43 13.48 -0.55
N PRO A 182 -8.41 14.74 -0.07
CA PRO A 182 -8.72 15.89 -0.92
C PRO A 182 -7.78 16.05 -2.11
N PHE A 183 -6.50 15.78 -1.94
CA PHE A 183 -5.52 15.83 -3.03
C PHE A 183 -5.75 14.70 -4.04
N LEU A 184 -6.08 13.50 -3.56
CA LEU A 184 -6.40 12.37 -4.42
C LEU A 184 -7.68 12.62 -5.24
N GLU A 185 -8.73 13.15 -4.61
CA GLU A 185 -9.97 13.54 -5.29
C GLU A 185 -9.69 14.61 -6.37
N ARG A 186 -8.87 15.62 -6.04
CA ARG A 186 -8.46 16.64 -7.03
C ARG A 186 -7.65 16.05 -8.17
N ALA A 187 -6.76 15.08 -7.90
CA ALA A 187 -6.02 14.37 -8.95
C ALA A 187 -6.97 13.64 -9.91
N ILE A 188 -8.01 12.99 -9.38
CA ILE A 188 -9.04 12.32 -10.20
C ILE A 188 -9.79 13.36 -11.05
N GLU A 189 -10.16 14.50 -10.47
CA GLU A 189 -10.85 15.57 -11.17
C GLU A 189 -10.01 16.16 -12.32
N LEU A 190 -8.72 16.41 -12.08
CA LEU A 190 -7.80 16.99 -13.07
C LEU A 190 -7.43 15.99 -14.18
N LEU A 191 -7.21 14.71 -13.82
CA LEU A 191 -6.86 13.67 -14.77
C LEU A 191 -8.05 13.24 -15.64
N GLN A 192 -9.26 13.26 -15.09
CA GLN A 192 -10.50 12.77 -15.72
C GLN A 192 -10.38 11.32 -16.25
N PRO A 193 -9.94 10.36 -15.45
CA PRO A 193 -9.79 8.99 -15.92
C PRO A 193 -11.17 8.38 -16.21
N ARG A 194 -11.23 7.39 -17.08
CA ARG A 194 -12.46 6.64 -17.36
C ARG A 194 -12.81 5.64 -16.25
N MET A 195 -11.83 5.17 -15.49
CA MET A 195 -12.02 4.21 -14.40
C MET A 195 -10.86 4.18 -13.42
N LEU A 196 -11.10 3.60 -12.25
CA LEU A 196 -10.13 3.44 -11.17
C LEU A 196 -9.79 1.95 -10.97
N LEU A 197 -8.50 1.63 -10.81
CA LEU A 197 -8.01 0.33 -10.34
C LEU A 197 -7.45 0.48 -8.93
N LEU A 198 -8.11 -0.15 -7.95
CA LEU A 198 -7.74 -0.06 -6.54
C LEU A 198 -6.86 -1.25 -6.16
N VAL A 199 -5.59 -1.00 -5.90
CA VAL A 199 -4.56 -2.03 -5.74
C VAL A 199 -4.33 -2.34 -4.26
N GLY A 200 -4.92 -3.46 -3.80
CA GLY A 200 -4.81 -3.94 -2.41
C GLY A 200 -5.97 -3.57 -1.52
N GLY A 201 -6.05 -4.23 -0.36
CA GLY A 201 -7.13 -4.05 0.61
C GLY A 201 -7.26 -2.64 1.17
N PRO A 202 -6.17 -2.03 1.68
CA PRO A 202 -6.23 -0.69 2.25
C PRO A 202 -6.69 0.38 1.26
N SER A 203 -6.19 0.35 0.01
CA SER A 203 -6.66 1.24 -1.05
C SER A 203 -8.15 1.04 -1.35
N ALA A 204 -8.58 -0.22 -1.50
CA ALA A 204 -9.97 -0.54 -1.78
C ALA A 204 -10.91 -0.07 -0.65
N LYS A 205 -10.53 -0.28 0.62
CA LYS A 205 -11.32 0.15 1.78
C LYS A 205 -11.43 1.67 1.87
N ALA A 206 -10.31 2.38 1.69
CA ALA A 206 -10.28 3.83 1.72
C ALA A 206 -11.17 4.45 0.64
N MET A 207 -11.05 3.97 -0.60
CA MET A 207 -11.77 4.54 -1.75
C MET A 207 -13.24 4.16 -1.79
N LEU A 208 -13.59 2.92 -1.43
CA LEU A 208 -14.97 2.43 -1.50
C LEU A 208 -15.75 2.56 -0.19
N LYS A 209 -15.07 2.96 0.91
CA LYS A 209 -15.67 3.04 2.26
C LYS A 209 -16.33 1.70 2.66
N ARG A 210 -15.63 0.59 2.40
CA ARG A 210 -16.09 -0.77 2.67
C ARG A 210 -15.15 -1.49 3.62
N GLU A 211 -15.71 -2.41 4.42
CA GLU A 211 -14.95 -3.18 5.41
C GLU A 211 -14.59 -4.59 4.97
N GLU A 212 -15.16 -5.07 3.86
CA GLU A 212 -14.92 -6.41 3.35
C GLU A 212 -13.46 -6.62 2.95
N GLY A 213 -12.99 -7.85 3.06
CA GLY A 213 -11.63 -8.22 2.66
C GLY A 213 -11.42 -8.17 1.14
N ILE A 214 -10.18 -7.92 0.72
CA ILE A 214 -9.83 -7.80 -0.70
C ILE A 214 -10.22 -9.02 -1.53
N LEU A 215 -10.21 -10.22 -0.95
CA LEU A 215 -10.60 -11.44 -1.67
C LEU A 215 -12.08 -11.46 -2.07
N SER A 216 -12.93 -10.76 -1.32
CA SER A 216 -14.35 -10.60 -1.63
C SER A 216 -14.64 -9.45 -2.58
N LEU A 217 -13.79 -8.42 -2.55
CA LEU A 217 -13.96 -7.21 -3.36
C LEU A 217 -13.35 -7.33 -4.76
N ARG A 218 -12.21 -8.04 -4.90
CA ARG A 218 -11.44 -8.09 -6.13
C ARG A 218 -12.24 -8.56 -7.34
N GLY A 219 -11.95 -7.98 -8.49
CA GLY A 219 -12.54 -8.34 -9.77
C GLY A 219 -14.03 -7.98 -9.92
N ARG A 220 -14.59 -7.28 -8.96
CA ARG A 220 -15.97 -6.77 -9.00
C ARG A 220 -15.94 -5.28 -9.30
N TRP A 221 -16.95 -4.80 -10.02
CA TRP A 221 -17.15 -3.39 -10.29
C TRP A 221 -17.93 -2.72 -9.17
N PHE A 222 -17.47 -1.55 -8.77
CA PHE A 222 -18.11 -0.64 -7.83
C PHE A 222 -18.18 0.74 -8.46
N GLU A 223 -19.05 1.59 -7.92
CA GLU A 223 -19.08 3.02 -8.24
C GLU A 223 -18.36 3.78 -7.14
N TRP A 224 -17.30 4.49 -7.53
CA TRP A 224 -16.66 5.46 -6.66
C TRP A 224 -17.26 6.83 -6.89
N ARG A 225 -17.49 7.57 -5.81
CA ARG A 225 -18.03 8.94 -5.86
C ARG A 225 -17.11 9.86 -5.08
N SER A 226 -16.89 11.09 -5.63
CA SER A 226 -16.25 12.19 -4.91
C SER A 226 -17.04 12.59 -3.66
N ALA A 227 -16.39 13.28 -2.73
CA ALA A 227 -17.02 13.67 -1.46
C ALA A 227 -18.23 14.61 -1.66
N ASP A 228 -18.22 15.41 -2.71
CA ASP A 228 -19.33 16.30 -3.12
C ASP A 228 -20.37 15.63 -4.04
N GLY A 229 -20.10 14.37 -4.47
CA GLY A 229 -20.95 13.62 -5.39
C GLY A 229 -20.94 14.09 -6.84
N ALA A 230 -20.06 15.03 -7.20
CA ALA A 230 -20.02 15.60 -8.56
C ALA A 230 -19.39 14.64 -9.58
N ILE A 231 -18.47 13.77 -9.13
CA ILE A 231 -17.80 12.80 -9.99
C ILE A 231 -18.18 11.38 -9.57
N GLU A 232 -18.55 10.58 -10.56
CA GLU A 232 -18.84 9.17 -10.38
C GLU A 232 -18.05 8.36 -11.40
N LEU A 233 -17.26 7.37 -10.94
CA LEU A 233 -16.39 6.57 -11.77
C LEU A 233 -16.49 5.09 -11.42
N PRO A 234 -16.44 4.18 -12.41
CA PRO A 234 -16.30 2.76 -12.15
C PRO A 234 -14.93 2.48 -11.52
N ALA A 235 -14.95 1.70 -10.44
CA ALA A 235 -13.76 1.31 -9.69
C ALA A 235 -13.71 -0.20 -9.53
N MET A 236 -12.54 -0.80 -9.73
CA MET A 236 -12.34 -2.23 -9.54
C MET A 236 -11.17 -2.50 -8.60
N PRO A 237 -11.41 -3.15 -7.44
CA PRO A 237 -10.34 -3.65 -6.58
C PRO A 237 -9.62 -4.84 -7.19
N THR A 238 -8.30 -4.92 -6.99
CA THR A 238 -7.47 -6.09 -7.31
C THR A 238 -6.45 -6.37 -6.22
N LEU A 239 -5.73 -7.50 -6.34
CA LEU A 239 -4.72 -7.91 -5.39
C LEU A 239 -3.46 -7.05 -5.51
N HIS A 240 -2.86 -6.70 -4.37
CA HIS A 240 -1.60 -5.94 -4.34
C HIS A 240 -0.44 -6.79 -4.88
N PRO A 241 0.45 -6.26 -5.75
CA PRO A 241 1.56 -7.02 -6.31
C PRO A 241 2.50 -7.61 -5.26
N ALA A 242 2.73 -6.94 -4.13
CA ALA A 242 3.51 -7.49 -3.02
C ALA A 242 2.89 -8.79 -2.45
N PHE A 243 1.56 -8.91 -2.45
CA PHE A 243 0.89 -10.16 -2.08
C PHE A 243 1.11 -11.25 -3.14
N LEU A 244 1.10 -10.89 -4.43
CA LEU A 244 1.34 -11.81 -5.53
C LEU A 244 2.79 -12.34 -5.58
N LEU A 245 3.75 -11.56 -5.06
CA LEU A 245 5.13 -12.00 -4.88
C LEU A 245 5.25 -13.06 -3.77
N ARG A 246 4.50 -12.89 -2.67
CA ARG A 246 4.48 -13.86 -1.57
C ARG A 246 3.61 -15.08 -1.87
N GLN A 247 2.58 -14.93 -2.69
CA GLN A 247 1.64 -16.00 -3.06
C GLN A 247 1.46 -16.07 -4.57
N PRO A 248 2.39 -16.69 -5.32
CA PRO A 248 2.38 -16.72 -6.79
C PRO A 248 1.12 -17.34 -7.39
N ALA A 249 0.48 -18.30 -6.72
CA ALA A 249 -0.76 -18.92 -7.16
C ALA A 249 -1.92 -17.91 -7.33
N ALA A 250 -1.88 -16.80 -6.58
CA ALA A 250 -2.88 -15.73 -6.67
C ALA A 250 -2.74 -14.86 -7.95
N LYS A 251 -1.63 -14.96 -8.69
CA LYS A 251 -1.42 -14.21 -9.94
C LYS A 251 -2.51 -14.49 -10.97
N LYS A 252 -3.00 -15.74 -11.04
CA LYS A 252 -4.12 -16.10 -11.94
C LYS A 252 -5.37 -15.26 -11.65
N LYS A 253 -5.65 -14.99 -10.38
CA LYS A 253 -6.81 -14.17 -9.97
C LYS A 253 -6.63 -12.71 -10.40
N ALA A 254 -5.46 -12.12 -10.13
CA ALA A 254 -5.16 -10.75 -10.55
C ALA A 254 -5.15 -10.60 -12.07
N TRP A 255 -4.69 -11.63 -12.79
CA TRP A 255 -4.75 -11.65 -14.26
C TRP A 255 -6.19 -11.63 -14.78
N SER A 256 -7.07 -12.42 -14.18
CA SER A 256 -8.51 -12.38 -14.50
C SER A 256 -9.11 -10.98 -14.26
N ASP A 257 -8.70 -10.27 -13.18
CA ASP A 257 -9.15 -8.90 -12.93
C ASP A 257 -8.72 -7.96 -14.05
N LEU A 258 -7.43 -8.04 -14.46
CA LEU A 258 -6.90 -7.20 -15.54
C LEU A 258 -7.58 -7.48 -16.88
N LEU A 259 -7.89 -8.72 -17.22
CA LEU A 259 -8.65 -9.03 -18.44
C LEU A 259 -10.05 -8.41 -18.41
N THR A 260 -10.75 -8.49 -17.29
CA THR A 260 -12.06 -7.84 -17.11
C THR A 260 -11.96 -6.32 -17.21
N LEU A 261 -10.87 -5.74 -16.66
CA LEU A 261 -10.60 -4.31 -16.74
C LEU A 261 -10.35 -3.86 -18.19
N THR A 262 -9.44 -4.54 -18.89
CA THR A 262 -9.08 -4.20 -20.28
C THR A 262 -10.26 -4.35 -21.23
N GLU A 263 -11.08 -5.40 -21.03
CA GLU A 263 -12.30 -5.58 -21.81
C GLU A 263 -13.23 -4.37 -21.68
N ARG A 264 -13.44 -3.85 -20.47
CA ARG A 264 -14.27 -2.67 -20.24
C ARG A 264 -13.62 -1.39 -20.76
N LEU A 265 -12.31 -1.24 -20.59
CA LEU A 265 -11.58 -0.06 -21.05
C LEU A 265 -11.61 0.08 -22.57
N ASN A 266 -11.53 -1.04 -23.29
CA ASN A 266 -11.51 -1.09 -24.74
C ASN A 266 -12.92 -1.06 -25.39
N ARG A 267 -13.98 -1.19 -24.60
CA ARG A 267 -15.35 -1.02 -25.15
C ARG A 267 -15.58 0.46 -25.48
N PRO A 268 -16.08 0.77 -26.68
CA PRO A 268 -16.56 2.11 -26.95
C PRO A 268 -17.65 2.45 -25.94
N GLU A 269 -17.65 3.68 -25.48
CA GLU A 269 -18.68 4.16 -24.56
C GLU A 269 -20.05 3.83 -25.10
N ARG A 270 -20.82 3.04 -24.36
CA ARG A 270 -22.24 3.04 -24.58
C ARG A 270 -22.77 4.32 -23.97
N PRO A 271 -23.51 5.13 -24.77
CA PRO A 271 -24.12 6.33 -24.26
C PRO A 271 -25.04 6.08 -23.08
#